data_b06ea1c4656354abbca21fb321faf49c
#
_entry.id   b06ea1c4656354abbca21fb321faf49c
#
_cell.length_a   1.000
_cell.length_b   1.000
_cell.length_c   1.000
_cell.angle_alpha   90.00
_cell.angle_beta   90.00
_cell.angle_gamma   90.00
#
_symmetry.space_group_name_H-M   'P 1'
#
loop_
_entity.id
_entity.type
_entity.pdbx_description
1 polymer ?
#
loop_
_entity_poly.entity_id
_entity_poly.type
_entity_poly.pdbx_seq_one_letter_code
_entity_poly.pdbx_strand_id
1 'polypeptide(L)'
;MISFSVCVFKDEQSVFLLRPGIREYFADPFILGVHGDTAYVLVEVYRRRRRKGDICLLTVDFQRQAYRLESLIEETYHLSYPCVIRMGSDEYVMPESEAASAQYLYRLEWERQSLRASKTAALPGRYVDLTVRPQDDGRYVAQFFNGTSNSNGVLFEADLMFDGTEVIRLGEEVRVRGRRRPGGRIEGGPQPFQRPGVDYGSGLDLVDASGQLVAPEALGLPALVSALQHRMHHLSQSHGCMTFDVKEKVAPRLVRQGFFGSAAQVKARIESD
;
A
#
# COMPACT_ATOMS: atom_id res chain seq x y z
N MET A 1 6.97 13.37 15.78
CA MET A 1 6.05 12.20 15.73
C MET A 1 5.78 11.90 14.28
N ILE A 2 5.99 10.67 13.82
CA ILE A 2 5.71 10.28 12.42
C ILE A 2 4.20 10.22 12.23
N SER A 3 3.70 10.78 11.14
CA SER A 3 2.30 10.77 10.75
C SER A 3 2.19 10.82 9.23
N PHE A 4 1.25 10.07 8.68
CA PHE A 4 0.99 10.02 7.24
C PHE A 4 -0.48 10.27 6.95
N SER A 5 -0.74 10.95 5.84
CA SER A 5 -2.05 11.12 5.20
C SER A 5 -2.12 10.21 3.97
N VAL A 6 -3.31 9.75 3.62
CA VAL A 6 -3.55 9.00 2.39
C VAL A 6 -4.23 9.89 1.35
N CYS A 7 -3.69 9.85 0.14
CA CYS A 7 -4.24 10.51 -1.03
C CYS A 7 -4.79 9.44 -1.98
N VAL A 8 -6.02 9.66 -2.50
CA VAL A 8 -6.63 8.86 -3.57
C VAL A 8 -6.84 9.78 -4.77
N PHE A 9 -6.18 9.47 -5.88
CA PHE A 9 -6.18 10.24 -7.11
C PHE A 9 -6.90 9.45 -8.20
N LYS A 10 -7.98 10.01 -8.73
CA LYS A 10 -8.69 9.47 -9.89
C LYS A 10 -8.28 10.20 -11.16
N ASP A 11 -8.32 11.52 -11.14
CA ASP A 11 -7.86 12.43 -12.19
C ASP A 11 -7.49 13.79 -11.58
N GLU A 12 -7.04 14.73 -12.42
CA GLU A 12 -6.59 16.06 -11.99
C GLU A 12 -7.68 16.89 -11.27
N GLN A 13 -8.95 16.58 -11.44
CA GLN A 13 -10.09 17.28 -10.82
C GLN A 13 -10.68 16.48 -9.64
N SER A 14 -10.33 15.20 -9.53
CA SER A 14 -10.96 14.24 -8.61
C SER A 14 -9.90 13.61 -7.70
N VAL A 15 -9.50 14.33 -6.68
CA VAL A 15 -8.53 13.90 -5.67
C VAL A 15 -9.14 13.96 -4.29
N PHE A 16 -8.93 12.91 -3.51
CA PHE A 16 -9.31 12.85 -2.10
C PHE A 16 -8.09 12.74 -1.21
N LEU A 17 -8.05 13.54 -0.14
CA LEU A 17 -7.01 13.53 0.89
C LEU A 17 -7.64 13.20 2.25
N LEU A 18 -7.20 12.10 2.86
CA LEU A 18 -7.56 11.71 4.23
C LEU A 18 -6.42 12.05 5.18
N ARG A 19 -6.63 13.00 6.06
CA ARG A 19 -5.66 13.43 7.07
C ARG A 19 -5.94 12.80 8.42
N PRO A 20 -4.91 12.35 9.13
CA PRO A 20 -5.06 11.69 10.41
C PRO A 20 -5.45 12.65 11.52
N GLY A 21 -6.12 12.10 12.52
CA GLY A 21 -6.24 12.73 13.83
C GLY A 21 -5.05 12.44 14.72
N ILE A 22 -4.99 13.11 15.88
CA ILE A 22 -3.90 12.92 16.89
C ILE A 22 -3.78 11.48 17.39
N ARG A 23 -4.82 10.66 17.27
CA ARG A 23 -4.85 9.28 17.80
C ARG A 23 -4.45 8.21 16.80
N GLU A 24 -4.26 8.57 15.52
CA GLU A 24 -4.03 7.64 14.44
C GLU A 24 -3.11 8.24 13.37
N TYR A 25 -2.65 7.41 12.44
CA TYR A 25 -2.16 7.81 11.12
C TYR A 25 -2.56 6.74 10.10
N PHE A 26 -2.45 7.06 8.81
CA PHE A 26 -2.82 6.21 7.68
C PHE A 26 -1.58 5.96 6.83
N ALA A 27 -1.32 4.71 6.48
CA ALA A 27 -0.16 4.35 5.67
C ALA A 27 -0.49 3.21 4.69
N ASP A 28 0.43 2.94 3.78
CA ASP A 28 0.43 1.80 2.87
C ASP A 28 -0.89 1.57 2.13
N PRO A 29 -1.42 2.57 1.40
CA PRO A 29 -2.70 2.42 0.73
C PRO A 29 -2.58 1.55 -0.54
N PHE A 30 -3.37 0.49 -0.65
CA PHE A 30 -3.50 -0.37 -1.84
C PHE A 30 -4.89 -0.27 -2.45
N ILE A 31 -4.96 -0.06 -3.77
CA ILE A 31 -6.24 -0.06 -4.48
C ILE A 31 -6.75 -1.48 -4.61
N LEU A 32 -7.93 -1.74 -4.05
CA LEU A 32 -8.66 -2.97 -4.23
C LEU A 32 -9.47 -2.95 -5.52
N GLY A 33 -10.16 -1.85 -5.82
CA GLY A 33 -10.94 -1.72 -7.04
C GLY A 33 -11.54 -0.34 -7.21
N VAL A 34 -12.10 -0.11 -8.42
CA VAL A 34 -12.85 1.10 -8.75
C VAL A 34 -14.14 0.72 -9.45
N HIS A 35 -15.26 1.23 -8.98
CA HIS A 35 -16.58 1.06 -9.59
C HIS A 35 -17.22 2.41 -9.86
N GLY A 36 -17.27 2.81 -11.13
CA GLY A 36 -17.73 4.14 -11.52
C GLY A 36 -16.91 5.24 -10.85
N ASP A 37 -17.54 6.05 -10.01
CA ASP A 37 -16.90 7.14 -9.27
C ASP A 37 -16.46 6.74 -7.85
N THR A 38 -16.53 5.44 -7.52
CA THR A 38 -16.17 4.95 -6.19
C THR A 38 -14.89 4.14 -6.24
N ALA A 39 -13.89 4.56 -5.47
CA ALA A 39 -12.66 3.83 -5.22
C ALA A 39 -12.71 3.09 -3.88
N TYR A 40 -12.20 1.85 -3.86
CA TYR A 40 -12.03 1.00 -2.69
C TYR A 40 -10.54 0.80 -2.44
N VAL A 41 -10.08 1.23 -1.27
CA VAL A 41 -8.66 1.24 -0.92
C VAL A 41 -8.46 0.54 0.41
N LEU A 42 -7.56 -0.44 0.45
CA LEU A 42 -7.08 -1.00 1.71
C LEU A 42 -6.00 -0.09 2.27
N VAL A 43 -6.04 0.19 3.56
CA VAL A 43 -5.12 1.13 4.21
C VAL A 43 -4.77 0.64 5.61
N GLU A 44 -3.50 0.78 5.98
CA GLU A 44 -3.11 0.66 7.38
C GLU A 44 -3.67 1.84 8.18
N VAL A 45 -4.35 1.54 9.27
CA VAL A 45 -4.76 2.53 10.28
C VAL A 45 -4.02 2.24 11.57
N TYR A 46 -2.93 2.95 11.79
CA TYR A 46 -2.15 2.81 13.02
C TYR A 46 -2.81 3.58 14.16
N ARG A 47 -3.20 2.86 15.20
CA ARG A 47 -3.86 3.42 16.40
C ARG A 47 -2.82 3.64 17.50
N ARG A 48 -2.45 4.90 17.73
CA ARG A 48 -1.37 5.28 18.67
C ARG A 48 -1.58 4.75 20.08
N ARG A 49 -2.84 4.74 20.58
CA ARG A 49 -3.15 4.24 21.92
C ARG A 49 -2.96 2.72 22.04
N ARG A 50 -3.29 1.98 20.99
CA ARG A 50 -3.12 0.52 20.92
C ARG A 50 -1.70 0.12 20.48
N ARG A 51 -0.93 1.05 19.95
CA ARG A 51 0.43 0.86 19.39
C ARG A 51 0.48 -0.22 18.31
N LYS A 52 -0.57 -0.31 17.51
CA LYS A 52 -0.66 -1.25 16.39
C LYS A 52 -1.48 -0.69 15.23
N GLY A 53 -1.21 -1.20 14.02
CA GLY A 53 -2.00 -1.02 12.83
C GLY A 53 -3.04 -2.12 12.68
N ASP A 54 -4.19 -1.75 12.13
CA ASP A 54 -5.25 -2.63 11.63
C ASP A 54 -5.44 -2.33 10.15
N ILE A 55 -5.92 -3.30 9.35
CA ILE A 55 -6.25 -3.05 7.95
C ILE A 55 -7.71 -2.62 7.85
N CYS A 56 -7.93 -1.46 7.24
CA CYS A 56 -9.25 -0.88 7.04
C CYS A 56 -9.57 -0.75 5.55
N LEU A 57 -10.86 -0.79 5.22
CA LEU A 57 -11.38 -0.41 3.92
C LEU A 57 -11.75 1.07 3.94
N LEU A 58 -11.08 1.85 3.09
CA LEU A 58 -11.44 3.22 2.77
C LEU A 58 -12.25 3.22 1.46
N THR A 59 -13.51 3.60 1.53
CA THR A 59 -14.37 3.82 0.37
C THR A 59 -14.45 5.30 0.08
N VAL A 60 -14.14 5.71 -1.14
CA VAL A 60 -14.16 7.12 -1.59
C VAL A 60 -15.11 7.26 -2.76
N ASP A 61 -16.21 7.99 -2.57
CA ASP A 61 -17.19 8.32 -3.62
C ASP A 61 -16.91 9.75 -4.11
N PHE A 62 -16.31 9.87 -5.28
CA PHE A 62 -15.94 11.17 -5.86
C PHE A 62 -17.16 11.96 -6.33
N GLN A 63 -18.21 11.30 -6.79
CA GLN A 63 -19.43 11.96 -7.25
C GLN A 63 -20.17 12.61 -6.08
N ARG A 64 -20.32 11.88 -4.96
CA ARG A 64 -20.99 12.39 -3.77
C ARG A 64 -20.09 13.19 -2.84
N GLN A 65 -18.79 13.23 -3.11
CA GLN A 65 -17.77 13.79 -2.23
C GLN A 65 -17.89 13.24 -0.80
N ALA A 66 -18.03 11.93 -0.69
CA ALA A 66 -18.22 11.22 0.56
C ALA A 66 -17.17 10.12 0.72
N TYR A 67 -16.82 9.82 1.97
CA TYR A 67 -15.94 8.69 2.27
C TYR A 67 -16.41 7.92 3.49
N ARG A 68 -16.02 6.65 3.56
CA ARG A 68 -16.23 5.77 4.69
C ARG A 68 -14.93 5.01 4.97
N LEU A 69 -14.60 4.85 6.24
CA LEU A 69 -13.44 4.10 6.70
C LEU A 69 -13.92 3.07 7.72
N GLU A 70 -13.79 1.79 7.38
CA GLU A 70 -14.26 0.66 8.17
C GLU A 70 -13.15 -0.32 8.48
N SER A 71 -13.16 -0.89 9.67
CA SER A 71 -12.23 -1.97 10.01
C SER A 71 -12.55 -3.21 9.20
N LEU A 72 -11.52 -3.82 8.60
CA LEU A 72 -11.63 -5.03 7.80
C LEU A 72 -10.91 -6.21 8.46
N ILE A 73 -9.65 -6.02 8.88
CA ILE A 73 -8.86 -7.05 9.55
C ILE A 73 -8.26 -6.47 10.81
N GLU A 74 -8.63 -7.05 11.94
CA GLU A 74 -8.06 -6.75 13.26
C GLU A 74 -7.46 -8.02 13.86
N GLU A 75 -6.20 -7.93 14.26
CA GLU A 75 -5.48 -9.01 14.93
C GLU A 75 -4.97 -8.52 16.31
N THR A 76 -4.45 -9.41 17.11
CA THR A 76 -3.83 -9.03 18.40
C THR A 76 -2.47 -8.38 18.23
N TYR A 77 -1.88 -8.48 17.05
CA TYR A 77 -0.58 -7.92 16.65
C TYR A 77 -0.76 -6.83 15.58
N HIS A 78 0.32 -6.11 15.30
CA HIS A 78 0.39 -5.07 14.28
C HIS A 78 0.24 -5.65 12.87
N LEU A 79 -0.60 -5.01 12.06
CA LEU A 79 -0.75 -5.25 10.63
C LEU A 79 -0.42 -3.97 9.86
N SER A 80 0.35 -4.11 8.79
CA SER A 80 0.70 -3.05 7.83
C SER A 80 0.71 -3.59 6.41
N TYR A 81 1.00 -2.75 5.42
CA TYR A 81 1.29 -3.11 4.04
C TYR A 81 0.32 -4.14 3.45
N PRO A 82 -0.97 -3.83 3.26
CA PRO A 82 -2.00 -4.78 2.84
C PRO A 82 -1.89 -5.11 1.35
N CYS A 83 -0.89 -5.93 0.96
CA CYS A 83 -0.66 -6.32 -0.42
C CYS A 83 -1.88 -7.06 -0.98
N VAL A 84 -2.53 -6.48 -2.00
CA VAL A 84 -3.64 -7.10 -2.72
C VAL A 84 -3.09 -8.09 -3.74
N ILE A 85 -3.62 -9.31 -3.74
CA ILE A 85 -3.22 -10.41 -4.61
C ILE A 85 -4.47 -10.91 -5.34
N ARG A 86 -4.39 -10.99 -6.68
CA ARG A 86 -5.46 -11.56 -7.50
C ARG A 86 -5.02 -12.91 -8.04
N MET A 87 -5.81 -13.94 -7.78
CA MET A 87 -5.58 -15.31 -8.24
C MET A 87 -6.82 -15.82 -8.98
N GLY A 88 -6.77 -15.80 -10.31
CA GLY A 88 -7.96 -16.07 -11.11
C GLY A 88 -9.04 -15.02 -10.87
N SER A 89 -10.23 -15.47 -10.45
CA SER A 89 -11.36 -14.61 -10.09
C SER A 89 -11.35 -14.16 -8.63
N ASP A 90 -10.48 -14.72 -7.81
CA ASP A 90 -10.48 -14.49 -6.37
C ASP A 90 -9.52 -13.35 -6.00
N GLU A 91 -9.94 -12.55 -5.05
CA GLU A 91 -9.15 -11.46 -4.46
C GLU A 91 -8.71 -11.84 -3.05
N TYR A 92 -7.45 -11.56 -2.77
CA TYR A 92 -6.84 -11.80 -1.47
C TYR A 92 -6.08 -10.56 -1.00
N VAL A 93 -5.85 -10.50 0.30
CA VAL A 93 -4.91 -9.57 0.89
C VAL A 93 -3.96 -10.32 1.82
N MET A 94 -2.68 -9.98 1.74
CA MET A 94 -1.64 -10.49 2.64
C MET A 94 -0.98 -9.29 3.32
N PRO A 95 -1.46 -8.89 4.51
CA PRO A 95 -0.83 -7.83 5.27
C PRO A 95 0.51 -8.29 5.83
N GLU A 96 1.44 -7.36 5.99
CA GLU A 96 2.62 -7.58 6.81
C GLU A 96 2.21 -7.80 8.26
N SER A 97 2.86 -8.77 8.93
CA SER A 97 2.60 -9.14 10.31
C SER A 97 3.89 -9.56 11.02
N GLU A 98 4.84 -8.61 11.15
CA GLU A 98 6.19 -8.89 11.68
C GLU A 98 6.17 -9.55 13.07
N ALA A 99 5.20 -9.21 13.93
CA ALA A 99 5.08 -9.77 15.27
C ALA A 99 4.48 -11.19 15.30
N ALA A 100 3.92 -11.67 14.18
CA ALA A 100 3.43 -13.03 14.06
C ALA A 100 4.53 -13.97 13.56
N SER A 101 4.35 -15.29 13.76
CA SER A 101 5.25 -16.32 13.25
C SER A 101 5.07 -16.59 11.75
N ALA A 102 4.05 -16.02 11.14
CA ALA A 102 3.69 -16.17 9.73
C ALA A 102 2.95 -14.94 9.24
N GLN A 103 3.00 -14.70 7.93
CA GLN A 103 2.04 -13.82 7.27
C GLN A 103 0.81 -14.59 6.82
N TYR A 104 -0.36 -14.00 6.99
CA TYR A 104 -1.61 -14.68 6.68
C TYR A 104 -2.24 -14.11 5.42
N LEU A 105 -2.74 -15.01 4.58
CA LEU A 105 -3.55 -14.69 3.43
C LEU A 105 -5.02 -14.65 3.85
N TYR A 106 -5.70 -13.56 3.52
CA TYR A 106 -7.13 -13.40 3.74
C TYR A 106 -7.83 -13.33 2.40
N ARG A 107 -8.84 -14.20 2.19
CA ARG A 107 -9.72 -14.11 1.04
C ARG A 107 -10.69 -12.97 1.25
N LEU A 108 -10.90 -12.16 0.22
CA LEU A 108 -11.82 -11.03 0.21
C LEU A 108 -13.11 -11.42 -0.51
N GLU A 109 -14.23 -11.17 0.11
CA GLU A 109 -15.55 -11.50 -0.43
C GLU A 109 -16.52 -10.34 -0.22
N TRP A 110 -17.16 -9.91 -1.32
CA TRP A 110 -18.20 -8.89 -1.26
C TRP A 110 -19.54 -9.53 -0.91
N GLU A 111 -20.08 -9.14 0.23
CA GLU A 111 -21.45 -9.50 0.64
C GLU A 111 -22.33 -8.25 0.54
N ARG A 112 -23.11 -8.13 -0.55
CA ARG A 112 -23.89 -6.94 -0.86
C ARG A 112 -23.01 -5.69 -1.01
N GLN A 113 -22.95 -4.85 0.02
CA GLN A 113 -22.15 -3.61 0.04
C GLN A 113 -21.02 -3.63 1.10
N SER A 114 -20.80 -4.77 1.73
CA SER A 114 -19.77 -4.94 2.76
C SER A 114 -18.69 -5.88 2.25
N LEU A 115 -17.43 -5.54 2.49
CA LEU A 115 -16.29 -6.40 2.23
C LEU A 115 -15.99 -7.22 3.49
N ARG A 116 -15.79 -8.52 3.32
CA ARG A 116 -15.32 -9.43 4.38
C ARG A 116 -13.97 -9.99 4.03
N ALA A 117 -13.17 -10.24 5.05
CA ALA A 117 -11.88 -10.89 4.94
C ALA A 117 -11.86 -12.15 5.80
N SER A 118 -11.57 -13.29 5.18
CA SER A 118 -11.49 -14.59 5.85
C SER A 118 -10.09 -15.15 5.75
N LYS A 119 -9.46 -15.46 6.89
CA LYS A 119 -8.12 -16.06 6.94
C LYS A 119 -8.16 -17.44 6.30
N THR A 120 -7.35 -17.66 5.26
CA THR A 120 -7.39 -18.89 4.44
C THR A 120 -6.09 -19.67 4.45
N ALA A 121 -4.95 -18.99 4.47
CA ALA A 121 -3.65 -19.64 4.39
C ALA A 121 -2.58 -18.85 5.15
N ALA A 122 -1.43 -19.48 5.40
CA ALA A 122 -0.29 -18.89 6.05
C ALA A 122 0.99 -19.09 5.25
N LEU A 123 1.82 -18.05 5.17
CA LEU A 123 3.20 -18.09 4.71
C LEU A 123 4.11 -18.07 5.94
N PRO A 124 4.73 -19.19 6.33
CA PRO A 124 5.63 -19.24 7.47
C PRO A 124 6.86 -18.34 7.25
N GLY A 125 7.26 -17.61 8.27
CA GLY A 125 8.40 -16.72 8.23
C GLY A 125 8.03 -15.26 8.50
N ARG A 126 9.05 -14.40 8.45
CA ARG A 126 8.91 -12.95 8.66
C ARG A 126 9.39 -12.24 7.40
N TYR A 127 8.47 -11.65 6.68
CA TYR A 127 8.72 -10.93 5.45
C TYR A 127 8.22 -9.50 5.61
N VAL A 128 9.04 -8.55 5.23
CA VAL A 128 8.74 -7.11 5.34
C VAL A 128 8.43 -6.57 3.95
N ASP A 129 7.39 -5.76 3.83
CA ASP A 129 6.93 -5.13 2.59
C ASP A 129 6.74 -6.17 1.44
N LEU A 130 6.20 -7.36 1.76
CA LEU A 130 6.03 -8.41 0.77
C LEU A 130 5.02 -7.99 -0.31
N THR A 131 5.51 -7.90 -1.54
CA THR A 131 4.71 -7.55 -2.72
C THR A 131 4.64 -8.74 -3.66
N VAL A 132 3.43 -9.14 -4.05
CA VAL A 132 3.19 -10.27 -4.96
C VAL A 132 2.79 -9.75 -6.34
N ARG A 133 3.41 -10.29 -7.38
CA ARG A 133 3.14 -9.95 -8.79
C ARG A 133 2.78 -11.19 -9.58
N PRO A 134 1.71 -11.17 -10.39
CA PRO A 134 1.49 -12.20 -11.40
C PRO A 134 2.56 -12.11 -12.48
N GLN A 135 2.89 -13.24 -13.08
CA GLN A 135 3.75 -13.36 -14.27
C GLN A 135 2.90 -13.76 -15.46
N ASP A 136 3.40 -13.51 -16.68
CA ASP A 136 2.69 -13.82 -17.92
C ASP A 136 2.44 -15.33 -18.10
N ASP A 137 3.24 -16.17 -17.45
CA ASP A 137 3.10 -17.63 -17.45
C ASP A 137 2.16 -18.18 -16.36
N GLY A 138 1.45 -17.29 -15.65
CA GLY A 138 0.50 -17.65 -14.60
C GLY A 138 1.11 -17.92 -13.22
N ARG A 139 2.44 -17.84 -13.09
CA ARG A 139 3.11 -17.90 -11.78
C ARG A 139 2.94 -16.58 -11.01
N TYR A 140 3.26 -16.63 -9.75
CA TYR A 140 3.33 -15.44 -8.88
C TYR A 140 4.75 -15.31 -8.34
N VAL A 141 5.27 -14.09 -8.34
CA VAL A 141 6.58 -13.78 -7.77
C VAL A 141 6.38 -12.82 -6.60
N ALA A 142 6.97 -13.18 -5.47
CA ALA A 142 7.03 -12.34 -4.28
C ALA A 142 8.36 -11.60 -4.23
N GLN A 143 8.31 -10.30 -3.93
CA GLN A 143 9.48 -9.49 -3.56
C GLN A 143 9.31 -9.04 -2.12
N PHE A 144 10.38 -9.13 -1.33
CA PHE A 144 10.32 -8.86 0.11
C PHE A 144 11.69 -8.60 0.72
N PHE A 145 11.70 -8.04 1.92
CA PHE A 145 12.87 -8.06 2.81
C PHE A 145 12.72 -9.20 3.80
N ASN A 146 13.82 -9.92 4.05
CA ASN A 146 13.81 -11.00 5.03
C ASN A 146 13.98 -10.42 6.44
N GLY A 147 12.91 -10.38 7.21
CA GLY A 147 12.89 -9.84 8.58
C GLY A 147 13.68 -10.67 9.60
N THR A 148 14.02 -11.94 9.30
CA THR A 148 14.80 -12.80 10.20
C THR A 148 16.29 -12.53 10.11
N SER A 149 16.79 -12.03 8.99
CA SER A 149 18.23 -11.80 8.75
C SER A 149 18.73 -10.42 9.13
N ASN A 150 17.86 -9.58 9.71
CA ASN A 150 18.15 -8.16 10.01
C ASN A 150 18.68 -7.38 8.77
N SER A 151 18.33 -7.85 7.57
CA SER A 151 18.85 -7.35 6.30
C SER A 151 17.88 -6.35 5.65
N ASN A 152 17.38 -5.38 6.43
CA ASN A 152 16.48 -4.30 5.97
C ASN A 152 17.08 -3.43 4.84
N GLY A 153 17.86 -3.98 3.98
CA GLY A 153 18.47 -3.31 2.83
C GLY A 153 18.75 -4.28 1.70
N VAL A 154 18.37 -5.54 1.83
CA VAL A 154 18.53 -6.56 0.79
C VAL A 154 17.17 -7.05 0.35
N LEU A 155 16.81 -6.71 -0.88
CA LEU A 155 15.60 -7.19 -1.52
C LEU A 155 15.81 -8.61 -2.02
N PHE A 156 14.85 -9.49 -1.73
CA PHE A 156 14.77 -10.85 -2.23
C PHE A 156 13.58 -11.01 -3.17
N GLU A 157 13.68 -11.99 -4.06
CA GLU A 157 12.60 -12.42 -4.93
C GLU A 157 12.51 -13.93 -4.86
N ALA A 158 11.30 -14.48 -4.87
CA ALA A 158 11.03 -15.91 -4.91
C ALA A 158 9.68 -16.19 -5.59
N ASP A 159 9.55 -17.37 -6.20
CA ASP A 159 8.25 -17.84 -6.67
C ASP A 159 7.32 -18.07 -5.47
N LEU A 160 6.10 -17.53 -5.54
CA LEU A 160 5.05 -17.79 -4.57
C LEU A 160 4.19 -18.95 -5.05
N MET A 161 4.12 -20.00 -4.25
CA MET A 161 3.34 -21.20 -4.54
C MET A 161 2.14 -21.28 -3.59
N PHE A 162 0.96 -21.34 -4.19
CA PHE A 162 -0.31 -21.53 -3.49
C PHE A 162 -1.07 -22.64 -4.23
N ASP A 163 -1.22 -23.76 -3.58
CA ASP A 163 -1.85 -24.98 -4.15
C ASP A 163 -3.30 -25.19 -3.64
N GLY A 164 -3.88 -24.15 -3.00
CA GLY A 164 -5.23 -24.23 -2.41
C GLY A 164 -5.26 -24.85 -1.01
N THR A 165 -4.11 -25.22 -0.46
CA THR A 165 -3.99 -25.66 0.94
C THR A 165 -3.88 -24.45 1.89
N GLU A 166 -3.88 -24.71 3.21
CA GLU A 166 -3.72 -23.66 4.23
C GLU A 166 -2.29 -23.11 4.33
N VAL A 167 -1.36 -23.64 3.54
CA VAL A 167 0.06 -23.24 3.60
C VAL A 167 0.52 -22.69 2.25
N ILE A 168 1.03 -21.47 2.29
CA ILE A 168 1.74 -20.85 1.18
C ILE A 168 3.23 -21.14 1.33
N ARG A 169 3.93 -21.30 0.21
CA ARG A 169 5.37 -21.53 0.20
C ARG A 169 6.05 -20.54 -0.73
N LEU A 170 7.24 -20.09 -0.35
CA LEU A 170 8.18 -19.46 -1.27
C LEU A 170 9.14 -20.51 -1.83
N GLY A 171 9.50 -20.35 -3.10
CA GLY A 171 10.59 -21.07 -3.74
C GLY A 171 11.95 -20.62 -3.22
N GLU A 172 12.99 -20.86 -4.00
CA GLU A 172 14.34 -20.41 -3.69
C GLU A 172 14.39 -18.86 -3.64
N GLU A 173 14.89 -18.31 -2.54
CA GLU A 173 15.06 -16.88 -2.37
C GLU A 173 16.29 -16.40 -3.16
N VAL A 174 16.07 -15.58 -4.18
CA VAL A 174 17.12 -14.98 -4.98
C VAL A 174 17.29 -13.52 -4.59
N ARG A 175 18.51 -13.11 -4.28
CA ARG A 175 18.82 -11.71 -3.97
C ARG A 175 18.69 -10.86 -5.23
N VAL A 176 17.82 -9.85 -5.18
CA VAL A 176 17.70 -8.85 -6.25
C VAL A 176 18.93 -7.92 -6.19
N ARG A 177 19.58 -7.70 -7.33
CA ARG A 177 20.74 -6.80 -7.40
C ARG A 177 20.30 -5.36 -7.12
N GLY A 178 20.97 -4.72 -6.17
CA GLY A 178 20.70 -3.36 -5.73
C GLY A 178 20.03 -3.32 -4.34
N ARG A 179 20.38 -2.30 -3.55
CA ARG A 179 19.79 -2.05 -2.24
C ARG A 179 18.61 -1.10 -2.42
N ARG A 180 17.44 -1.61 -2.72
CA ARG A 180 16.23 -0.79 -2.90
C ARG A 180 15.09 -1.40 -2.12
N ARG A 181 14.28 -0.56 -1.49
CA ARG A 181 13.13 -0.98 -0.72
C ARG A 181 11.87 -0.84 -1.58
N PRO A 182 11.04 -1.88 -1.76
CA PRO A 182 9.76 -1.71 -2.43
C PRO A 182 8.91 -0.68 -1.70
N GLY A 183 8.31 0.21 -2.45
CA GLY A 183 7.40 1.22 -1.93
C GLY A 183 5.95 0.99 -2.33
N GLY A 184 5.62 -0.19 -2.87
CA GLY A 184 4.27 -0.52 -3.28
C GLY A 184 4.17 -1.07 -4.70
N ARG A 185 2.95 -1.21 -5.20
CA ARG A 185 2.66 -1.85 -6.47
C ARG A 185 2.08 -0.87 -7.48
N ILE A 186 2.66 -0.86 -8.68
CA ILE A 186 2.02 -0.27 -9.87
C ILE A 186 1.62 -1.41 -10.78
N GLU A 187 0.32 -1.60 -11.04
CA GLU A 187 -0.19 -2.65 -11.92
C GLU A 187 0.24 -2.39 -13.36
N GLY A 188 0.98 -3.36 -13.95
CA GLY A 188 1.52 -3.21 -15.31
C GLY A 188 2.57 -2.12 -15.49
N GLY A 189 3.05 -1.51 -14.42
CA GLY A 189 4.02 -0.41 -14.44
C GLY A 189 5.28 -0.67 -13.62
N PRO A 190 6.17 0.32 -13.57
CA PRO A 190 7.39 0.26 -12.77
C PRO A 190 7.08 0.14 -11.29
N GLN A 191 8.03 -0.40 -10.53
CA GLN A 191 7.89 -0.54 -9.09
C GLN A 191 8.48 0.69 -8.38
N PRO A 192 7.77 1.30 -7.44
CA PRO A 192 8.35 2.33 -6.59
C PRO A 192 9.27 1.72 -5.53
N PHE A 193 10.35 2.43 -5.22
CA PHE A 193 11.33 2.03 -4.22
C PHE A 193 11.66 3.20 -3.31
N GLN A 194 11.85 2.92 -2.03
CA GLN A 194 12.34 3.90 -1.08
C GLN A 194 13.85 4.11 -1.26
N ARG A 195 14.31 5.37 -1.24
CA ARG A 195 15.73 5.70 -1.36
C ARG A 195 16.53 5.13 -0.20
N PRO A 196 17.66 4.43 -0.45
CA PRO A 196 18.54 4.00 0.61
C PRO A 196 19.14 5.19 1.35
N GLY A 197 19.19 5.10 2.69
CA GLY A 197 19.84 6.13 3.52
C GLY A 197 19.06 7.43 3.72
N VAL A 198 17.79 7.47 3.31
CA VAL A 198 16.87 8.58 3.56
C VAL A 198 15.97 8.22 4.74
N ASP A 199 15.53 9.22 5.49
CA ASP A 199 14.59 9.03 6.60
C ASP A 199 13.32 8.30 6.14
N TYR A 200 12.80 7.43 6.99
CA TYR A 200 11.56 6.70 6.75
C TYR A 200 10.43 7.64 6.29
N GLY A 201 9.82 7.32 5.14
CA GLY A 201 8.77 8.14 4.53
C GLY A 201 9.25 9.46 3.89
N SER A 202 10.51 9.54 3.48
CA SER A 202 11.10 10.76 2.91
C SER A 202 11.34 10.71 1.41
N GLY A 203 10.72 9.79 0.69
CA GLY A 203 10.71 9.77 -0.76
C GLY A 203 10.75 8.38 -1.36
N LEU A 204 10.13 8.28 -2.52
CA LEU A 204 10.12 7.09 -3.36
C LEU A 204 10.94 7.33 -4.62
N ASP A 205 11.72 6.34 -5.03
CA ASP A 205 12.27 6.25 -6.36
C ASP A 205 11.43 5.29 -7.20
N LEU A 206 11.24 5.59 -8.47
CA LEU A 206 10.57 4.74 -9.42
C LEU A 206 11.62 4.07 -10.30
N VAL A 207 11.46 2.80 -10.57
CA VAL A 207 12.31 2.06 -11.50
C VAL A 207 11.46 1.41 -12.58
N ASP A 208 11.99 1.37 -13.80
CA ASP A 208 11.39 0.62 -14.89
C ASP A 208 11.61 -0.90 -14.77
N ALA A 209 11.12 -1.65 -15.75
CA ALA A 209 11.28 -3.11 -15.78
C ALA A 209 12.75 -3.56 -15.83
N SER A 210 13.67 -2.70 -16.29
CA SER A 210 15.12 -2.99 -16.30
C SER A 210 15.80 -2.66 -14.97
N GLY A 211 15.07 -2.05 -14.02
CA GLY A 211 15.60 -1.60 -12.73
C GLY A 211 16.33 -0.24 -12.79
N GLN A 212 16.18 0.51 -13.88
CA GLN A 212 16.72 1.87 -13.99
C GLN A 212 15.78 2.88 -13.32
N LEU A 213 16.39 3.90 -12.69
CA LEU A 213 15.64 5.02 -12.12
C LEU A 213 14.97 5.82 -13.24
N VAL A 214 13.70 6.11 -13.07
CA VAL A 214 12.90 6.90 -13.99
C VAL A 214 12.17 8.02 -13.26
N ALA A 215 12.01 9.15 -13.95
CA ALA A 215 11.21 10.26 -13.42
C ALA A 215 9.70 9.93 -13.53
N PRO A 216 8.86 10.40 -12.60
CA PRO A 216 7.42 10.18 -12.66
C PRO A 216 6.79 10.62 -14.00
N GLU A 217 7.25 11.71 -14.56
CA GLU A 217 6.77 12.25 -15.84
C GLU A 217 7.03 11.31 -17.01
N ALA A 218 8.17 10.61 -17.01
CA ALA A 218 8.52 9.62 -18.03
C ALA A 218 7.58 8.42 -18.03
N LEU A 219 6.86 8.21 -16.94
CA LEU A 219 5.87 7.15 -16.76
C LEU A 219 4.43 7.65 -16.96
N GLY A 220 4.25 8.91 -17.33
CA GLY A 220 2.93 9.53 -17.45
C GLY A 220 2.19 9.68 -16.11
N LEU A 221 2.93 9.68 -15.00
CA LEU A 221 2.31 9.86 -13.68
C LEU A 221 1.88 11.33 -13.48
N PRO A 222 0.81 11.56 -12.68
CA PRO A 222 0.31 12.91 -12.43
C PRO A 222 1.37 13.86 -11.86
N ALA A 223 1.30 15.13 -12.20
CA ALA A 223 2.19 16.17 -11.67
C ALA A 223 2.17 16.26 -10.14
N LEU A 224 1.04 15.90 -9.52
CA LEU A 224 0.91 15.81 -8.06
C LEU A 224 1.89 14.79 -7.47
N VAL A 225 2.08 13.63 -8.12
CA VAL A 225 3.03 12.58 -7.69
C VAL A 225 4.45 13.11 -7.74
N SER A 226 4.85 13.75 -8.85
CA SER A 226 6.18 14.34 -8.99
C SER A 226 6.46 15.38 -7.91
N ALA A 227 5.48 16.24 -7.63
CA ALA A 227 5.61 17.29 -6.62
C ALA A 227 5.73 16.74 -5.19
N LEU A 228 5.10 15.61 -4.88
CA LEU A 228 5.04 15.03 -3.54
C LEU A 228 5.95 13.83 -3.33
N GLN A 229 6.62 13.32 -4.39
CA GLN A 229 7.45 12.12 -4.36
C GLN A 229 8.45 12.10 -3.20
N HIS A 230 9.04 13.25 -2.86
CA HIS A 230 10.01 13.40 -1.78
C HIS A 230 9.42 13.21 -0.37
N ARG A 231 8.10 13.14 -0.24
CA ARG A 231 7.35 12.93 1.02
C ARG A 231 6.56 11.63 1.04
N MET A 232 6.58 10.88 -0.05
CA MET A 232 5.87 9.62 -0.17
C MET A 232 6.63 8.48 0.49
N HIS A 233 5.89 7.56 1.07
CA HIS A 233 6.41 6.31 1.59
C HIS A 233 5.94 5.13 0.74
N HIS A 234 4.70 5.18 0.24
CA HIS A 234 4.07 4.14 -0.56
C HIS A 234 3.27 4.73 -1.73
N LEU A 235 3.20 3.99 -2.83
CA LEU A 235 2.40 4.32 -4.01
C LEU A 235 1.80 3.03 -4.58
N SER A 236 0.51 3.04 -4.87
CA SER A 236 -0.20 1.96 -5.56
C SER A 236 -1.05 2.53 -6.69
N GLN A 237 -1.09 1.83 -7.83
CA GLN A 237 -1.92 2.20 -8.99
C GLN A 237 -2.64 0.96 -9.51
N SER A 238 -3.92 1.09 -9.77
CA SER A 238 -4.76 0.04 -10.35
C SER A 238 -6.07 0.64 -10.87
N HIS A 239 -6.68 0.03 -11.91
CA HIS A 239 -8.00 0.40 -12.42
C HIS A 239 -8.15 1.89 -12.79
N GLY A 240 -7.09 2.51 -13.32
CA GLY A 240 -7.10 3.94 -13.68
C GLY A 240 -7.12 4.91 -12.49
N CYS A 241 -6.94 4.40 -11.28
CA CYS A 241 -6.84 5.19 -10.06
C CYS A 241 -5.46 4.99 -9.42
N MET A 242 -5.05 5.95 -8.62
CA MET A 242 -3.78 5.92 -7.90
C MET A 242 -4.00 6.28 -6.43
N THR A 243 -3.25 5.67 -5.54
CA THR A 243 -3.24 6.04 -4.13
C THR A 243 -1.81 6.05 -3.60
N PHE A 244 -1.54 6.96 -2.67
CA PHE A 244 -0.24 7.08 -2.03
C PHE A 244 -0.39 7.67 -0.64
N ASP A 245 0.57 7.43 0.21
CA ASP A 245 0.68 8.11 1.48
C ASP A 245 1.71 9.25 1.43
N VAL A 246 1.47 10.27 2.24
CA VAL A 246 2.34 11.46 2.33
C VAL A 246 2.66 11.74 3.78
N LYS A 247 3.96 11.88 4.08
CA LYS A 247 4.43 12.25 5.41
C LYS A 247 3.96 13.66 5.79
N GLU A 248 3.26 13.76 6.91
CA GLU A 248 2.81 15.04 7.45
C GLU A 248 3.98 15.82 8.06
N LYS A 249 4.02 17.13 7.79
CA LYS A 249 5.02 18.05 8.37
C LYS A 249 4.57 18.67 9.68
N VAL A 250 3.28 18.72 9.93
CA VAL A 250 2.66 19.35 11.10
C VAL A 250 2.09 18.37 12.09
N ALA A 251 1.84 18.87 13.30
CA ALA A 251 1.18 18.08 14.33
C ALA A 251 -0.19 17.58 13.89
N PRO A 252 -0.53 16.31 14.20
CA PRO A 252 -1.84 15.77 13.88
C PRO A 252 -2.97 16.61 14.47
N ARG A 253 -4.06 16.71 13.74
CA ARG A 253 -5.30 17.40 14.20
C ARG A 253 -6.01 16.57 15.27
N LEU A 254 -6.91 17.21 16.03
CA LEU A 254 -7.68 16.50 17.06
C LEU A 254 -8.50 15.34 16.49
N VAL A 255 -9.05 15.51 15.28
CA VAL A 255 -9.82 14.50 14.55
C VAL A 255 -9.34 14.38 13.11
N ARG A 256 -9.57 13.20 12.50
CA ARG A 256 -9.31 13.00 11.07
C ARG A 256 -10.18 13.91 10.21
N GLN A 257 -9.69 14.27 9.05
CA GLN A 257 -10.38 15.12 8.09
C GLN A 257 -10.23 14.55 6.67
N GLY A 258 -11.37 14.44 5.96
CA GLY A 258 -11.41 14.20 4.53
C GLY A 258 -11.55 15.51 3.76
N PHE A 259 -10.85 15.62 2.64
CA PHE A 259 -10.92 16.75 1.73
C PHE A 259 -11.00 16.26 0.29
N PHE A 260 -11.97 16.75 -0.46
CA PHE A 260 -12.13 16.54 -1.90
C PHE A 260 -11.73 17.81 -2.66
N GLY A 261 -11.02 17.66 -3.78
CA GLY A 261 -10.62 18.79 -4.59
C GLY A 261 -9.82 18.38 -5.82
N SER A 262 -9.36 19.37 -6.59
CA SER A 262 -8.40 19.14 -7.67
C SER A 262 -7.00 18.83 -7.13
N ALA A 263 -6.14 18.28 -7.98
CA ALA A 263 -4.74 18.00 -7.65
C ALA A 263 -4.02 19.26 -7.14
N ALA A 264 -4.26 20.42 -7.75
CA ALA A 264 -3.67 21.70 -7.32
C ALA A 264 -4.15 22.11 -5.91
N GLN A 265 -5.43 21.94 -5.61
CA GLN A 265 -5.98 22.24 -4.28
C GLN A 265 -5.44 21.30 -3.20
N VAL A 266 -5.34 19.99 -3.50
CA VAL A 266 -4.77 19.00 -2.58
C VAL A 266 -3.28 19.27 -2.35
N LYS A 267 -2.51 19.56 -3.41
CA LYS A 267 -1.11 19.96 -3.31
C LYS A 267 -0.93 21.16 -2.39
N ALA A 268 -1.65 22.25 -2.67
CA ALA A 268 -1.60 23.47 -1.85
C ALA A 268 -1.91 23.18 -0.39
N ARG A 269 -2.90 22.32 -0.12
CA ARG A 269 -3.29 21.93 1.25
C ARG A 269 -2.23 21.10 1.96
N ILE A 270 -1.49 20.24 1.24
CA ILE A 270 -0.37 19.47 1.80
C ILE A 270 0.84 20.35 2.07
N GLU A 271 1.10 21.35 1.21
CA GLU A 271 2.26 22.24 1.30
C GLU A 271 2.08 23.38 2.31
N SER A 272 0.83 23.81 2.55
CA SER A 272 0.50 24.92 3.48
C SER A 272 0.63 24.56 4.95
N ASP A 273 0.78 23.31 5.25
CA ASP A 273 0.99 22.75 6.58
C ASP A 273 2.46 22.28 6.71
#